data_057defe37ffdfdc285832fd14f636fcf
#
_entry.id   057defe37ffdfdc285832fd14f636fcf
#
_cell.length_a   1.000
_cell.length_b   1.000
_cell.length_c   1.000
_cell.angle_alpha   90.00
_cell.angle_beta   90.00
_cell.angle_gamma   90.00
#
_symmetry.space_group_name_H-M   'P 1'
#
loop_
_entity.id
_entity.type
_entity.pdbx_description
1 polymer ?
#
loop_
_entity_poly.entity_id
_entity_poly.type
_entity_poly.pdbx_seq_one_letter_code
_entity_poly.pdbx_strand_id
1 'polypeptide(L)'
;MKRLIGTLALAGAALAVSPAQAQEIQIRGPLAGARSVSRLVNYRDGRIAVTPLFGVSLQDTFSRDLFFGVRAEYHFADWIGVGAMGAVSPVHIDTSLTEQVAGNSQPPNPAQVPRRAAFPQQIGRRNWMADVHLTFVPLRGKFALFQSLVADLDFSIFAGAAFVGVEERADTTLAADASPEALNRSQTTRASRVAIAPTFGAGLTFYINRFLALNFEYRATPFSWNTSGTDESSVENRCGLAGTASCAGFSDYVSTYFQRDPSRRRTVIDSNDRSLSFNQMFTFGITILLPTSPRIGP
;
A
#
# COMPACT_ATOMS: atom_id res chain seq x y z
N MET A 1 -5.27 34.25 6.08
CA MET A 1 -6.28 34.11 7.15
C MET A 1 -7.74 34.05 6.65
N LYS A 2 -8.19 34.87 5.70
CA LYS A 2 -9.59 34.87 5.20
C LYS A 2 -10.05 33.56 4.53
N ARG A 3 -9.17 32.76 3.95
CA ARG A 3 -9.52 31.48 3.28
C ARG A 3 -9.69 30.30 4.26
N LEU A 4 -9.03 30.33 5.44
CA LEU A 4 -9.18 29.28 6.45
C LEU A 4 -10.53 29.38 7.19
N ILE A 5 -11.08 30.57 7.34
CA ILE A 5 -12.38 30.78 8.01
C ILE A 5 -13.53 30.25 7.13
N GLY A 6 -13.41 30.36 5.81
CA GLY A 6 -14.40 29.82 4.89
C GLY A 6 -14.52 28.29 4.89
N THR A 7 -13.40 27.58 5.02
CA THR A 7 -13.40 26.11 5.08
C THR A 7 -13.92 25.55 6.40
N LEU A 8 -13.67 26.25 7.53
CA LEU A 8 -14.25 25.85 8.81
C LEU A 8 -15.77 26.08 8.86
N ALA A 9 -16.28 27.14 8.23
CA ALA A 9 -17.71 27.41 8.14
C ALA A 9 -18.46 26.35 7.31
N LEU A 10 -17.85 25.85 6.22
CA LEU A 10 -18.43 24.79 5.40
C LEU A 10 -18.45 23.43 6.15
N ALA A 11 -17.42 23.12 6.93
CA ALA A 11 -17.38 21.91 7.74
C ALA A 11 -18.40 21.94 8.89
N GLY A 12 -18.65 23.13 9.47
CA GLY A 12 -19.68 23.32 10.49
C GLY A 12 -21.11 23.18 9.98
N ALA A 13 -21.38 23.60 8.75
CA ALA A 13 -22.70 23.49 8.11
C ALA A 13 -23.05 22.02 7.76
N ALA A 14 -22.05 21.17 7.47
CA ALA A 14 -22.28 19.75 7.19
C ALA A 14 -22.67 18.92 8.43
N LEU A 15 -22.41 19.42 9.64
CA LEU A 15 -22.79 18.77 10.91
C LEU A 15 -24.19 19.16 11.40
N ALA A 16 -24.83 20.17 10.81
CA ALA A 16 -26.20 20.54 11.09
C ALA A 16 -27.21 19.76 10.26
N VAL A 17 -27.03 18.44 10.17
CA VAL A 17 -28.06 17.55 9.63
C VAL A 17 -29.15 17.47 10.68
N SER A 18 -30.28 18.13 10.42
CA SER A 18 -31.51 17.94 11.21
C SER A 18 -31.77 16.44 11.31
N PRO A 19 -32.08 15.92 12.50
CA PRO A 19 -32.52 14.53 12.62
C PRO A 19 -33.73 14.36 11.70
N ALA A 20 -33.57 13.62 10.61
CA ALA A 20 -34.68 13.15 9.83
C ALA A 20 -35.55 12.35 10.83
N GLN A 21 -36.71 12.85 11.19
CA GLN A 21 -37.65 12.06 11.92
C GLN A 21 -38.05 10.90 11.01
N ALA A 22 -37.34 9.77 11.20
CA ALA A 22 -37.76 8.52 10.60
C ALA A 22 -39.20 8.31 11.09
N GLN A 23 -40.16 8.28 10.15
CA GLN A 23 -41.55 7.92 10.48
C GLN A 23 -41.49 6.55 11.15
N GLU A 24 -41.70 6.55 12.45
CA GLU A 24 -41.79 5.34 13.24
C GLU A 24 -43.06 4.62 12.76
N ILE A 25 -42.92 3.62 11.92
CA ILE A 25 -44.00 2.77 11.48
C ILE A 25 -44.44 1.99 12.74
N GLN A 26 -45.48 2.47 13.40
CA GLN A 26 -46.09 1.74 14.51
C GLN A 26 -46.66 0.42 13.99
N ILE A 27 -45.91 -0.66 14.18
CA ILE A 27 -46.40 -2.01 13.91
C ILE A 27 -47.49 -2.32 14.92
N ARG A 28 -48.77 -2.23 14.47
CA ARG A 28 -49.92 -2.62 15.27
C ARG A 28 -50.24 -4.09 14.96
N GLY A 29 -50.26 -4.94 15.96
CA GLY A 29 -50.55 -6.36 15.78
C GLY A 29 -49.76 -7.26 16.75
N PRO A 30 -49.83 -8.59 16.58
CA PRO A 30 -49.12 -9.55 17.44
C PRO A 30 -47.59 -9.37 17.51
N LEU A 31 -47.01 -8.62 16.59
CA LEU A 31 -45.59 -8.29 16.54
C LEU A 31 -45.26 -6.92 17.16
N ALA A 32 -46.25 -6.19 17.71
CA ALA A 32 -46.00 -4.92 18.39
C ALA A 32 -45.10 -5.16 19.62
N GLY A 33 -43.96 -4.52 19.67
CA GLY A 33 -42.95 -4.69 20.73
C GLY A 33 -42.04 -5.93 20.58
N ALA A 34 -42.21 -6.73 19.53
CA ALA A 34 -41.26 -7.77 19.21
C ALA A 34 -39.92 -7.13 18.76
N ARG A 35 -38.80 -7.64 19.27
CA ARG A 35 -37.50 -7.23 18.80
C ARG A 35 -37.39 -7.52 17.31
N SER A 36 -37.00 -6.53 16.50
CA SER A 36 -36.86 -6.66 15.05
C SER A 36 -35.81 -7.70 14.65
N VAL A 37 -34.87 -8.03 15.55
CA VAL A 37 -33.88 -9.07 15.39
C VAL A 37 -33.84 -9.90 16.68
N SER A 38 -34.25 -11.16 16.59
CA SER A 38 -34.08 -12.17 17.66
C SER A 38 -32.96 -13.14 17.25
N ARG A 39 -32.10 -13.55 18.21
CA ARG A 39 -30.99 -14.50 18.03
C ARG A 39 -29.95 -14.01 17.02
N LEU A 40 -29.43 -12.81 17.25
CA LEU A 40 -28.27 -12.33 16.49
C LEU A 40 -27.08 -13.26 16.72
N VAL A 41 -26.52 -13.78 15.65
CA VAL A 41 -25.31 -14.60 15.74
C VAL A 41 -24.12 -13.65 15.85
N ASN A 42 -23.41 -13.72 16.97
CA ASN A 42 -22.18 -12.96 17.21
C ASN A 42 -20.99 -13.75 16.63
N TYR A 43 -20.68 -13.49 15.37
CA TYR A 43 -19.65 -14.26 14.67
C TYR A 43 -18.24 -14.06 15.23
N ARG A 44 -17.94 -12.88 15.77
CA ARG A 44 -16.56 -12.50 16.16
C ARG A 44 -16.32 -12.53 17.67
N ASP A 45 -17.34 -12.35 18.50
CA ASP A 45 -17.23 -12.16 19.94
C ASP A 45 -16.43 -13.27 20.64
N GLY A 46 -15.29 -12.90 21.27
CA GLY A 46 -14.39 -13.80 21.97
C GLY A 46 -13.69 -14.82 21.08
N ARG A 47 -13.51 -14.53 19.78
CA ARG A 47 -12.95 -15.48 18.81
C ARG A 47 -11.66 -14.93 18.16
N ILE A 48 -10.84 -15.85 17.72
CA ILE A 48 -9.67 -15.58 16.91
C ILE A 48 -10.04 -15.81 15.44
N ALA A 49 -9.78 -14.83 14.60
CA ALA A 49 -9.92 -14.93 13.15
C ALA A 49 -8.52 -15.10 12.54
N VAL A 50 -8.29 -16.18 11.80
CA VAL A 50 -7.06 -16.40 11.04
C VAL A 50 -7.39 -16.37 9.57
N THR A 51 -6.71 -15.50 8.84
CA THR A 51 -6.99 -15.23 7.43
C THR A 51 -5.71 -15.37 6.61
N PRO A 52 -5.43 -16.54 5.98
CA PRO A 52 -4.52 -16.58 4.86
C PRO A 52 -5.03 -15.67 3.75
N LEU A 53 -4.14 -14.84 3.21
CA LEU A 53 -4.50 -13.80 2.26
C LEU A 53 -3.53 -13.72 1.08
N PHE A 54 -4.09 -13.31 -0.04
CA PHE A 54 -3.40 -12.86 -1.23
C PHE A 54 -3.68 -11.37 -1.41
N GLY A 55 -2.66 -10.59 -1.77
CA GLY A 55 -2.79 -9.16 -1.97
C GLY A 55 -2.11 -8.70 -3.26
N VAL A 56 -2.64 -7.65 -3.82
CA VAL A 56 -2.07 -6.96 -4.96
C VAL A 56 -1.94 -5.48 -4.64
N SER A 57 -0.79 -4.92 -4.93
CA SER A 57 -0.58 -3.49 -4.79
C SER A 57 -1.33 -2.71 -5.87
N LEU A 58 -1.83 -1.54 -5.51
CA LEU A 58 -2.63 -0.67 -6.38
C LEU A 58 -1.91 0.64 -6.61
N GLN A 59 -2.13 1.23 -7.80
CA GLN A 59 -1.63 2.56 -8.18
C GLN A 59 -0.10 2.70 -8.11
N ASP A 60 0.63 1.60 -8.18
CA ASP A 60 2.07 1.64 -8.28
C ASP A 60 2.50 2.12 -9.67
N THR A 61 3.40 3.07 -9.70
CA THR A 61 3.83 3.72 -10.96
C THR A 61 4.71 2.79 -11.78
N PHE A 62 5.66 2.09 -11.14
CA PHE A 62 6.72 1.36 -11.85
C PHE A 62 6.66 -0.15 -11.68
N SER A 63 6.28 -0.66 -10.51
CA SER A 63 6.23 -2.10 -10.22
C SER A 63 5.05 -2.43 -9.35
N ARG A 64 4.30 -3.47 -9.67
CA ARG A 64 3.22 -4.03 -8.85
C ARG A 64 3.73 -5.21 -8.07
N ASP A 65 3.44 -5.21 -6.78
CA ASP A 65 3.86 -6.25 -5.86
C ASP A 65 2.69 -7.19 -5.56
N LEU A 66 2.94 -8.50 -5.63
CA LEU A 66 1.97 -9.53 -5.24
C LEU A 66 2.34 -10.05 -3.86
N PHE A 67 1.44 -9.88 -2.90
CA PHE A 67 1.63 -10.25 -1.51
C PHE A 67 0.93 -11.56 -1.17
N PHE A 68 1.62 -12.39 -0.40
CA PHE A 68 1.07 -13.60 0.20
C PHE A 68 1.33 -13.53 1.71
N GLY A 69 0.30 -13.77 2.51
CA GLY A 69 0.47 -13.59 3.94
C GLY A 69 -0.63 -14.22 4.78
N VAL A 70 -0.56 -13.90 6.06
CA VAL A 70 -1.53 -14.32 7.05
C VAL A 70 -1.85 -13.14 7.95
N ARG A 71 -3.12 -12.97 8.25
CA ARG A 71 -3.63 -12.05 9.27
C ARG A 71 -4.26 -12.86 10.40
N ALA A 72 -3.97 -12.48 11.62
CA ALA A 72 -4.59 -13.03 12.82
C ALA A 72 -5.20 -11.89 13.63
N GLU A 73 -6.47 -12.00 14.00
CA GLU A 73 -7.20 -11.01 14.77
C GLU A 73 -7.89 -11.66 15.95
N TYR A 74 -7.83 -11.03 17.11
CA TYR A 74 -8.64 -11.39 18.27
C TYR A 74 -9.70 -10.32 18.51
N HIS A 75 -10.96 -10.75 18.58
CA HIS A 75 -12.09 -9.87 18.81
C HIS A 75 -12.56 -9.97 20.26
N PHE A 76 -12.41 -8.89 21.01
CA PHE A 76 -12.89 -8.78 22.39
C PHE A 76 -14.42 -8.75 22.46
N ALA A 77 -15.01 -8.13 21.46
CA ALA A 77 -16.43 -8.07 21.23
C ALA A 77 -16.67 -8.11 19.71
N ASP A 78 -17.90 -8.28 19.32
CA ASP A 78 -18.25 -8.35 17.91
C ASP A 78 -17.86 -7.12 17.08
N TRP A 79 -17.74 -5.96 17.73
CA TRP A 79 -17.50 -4.67 17.07
C TRP A 79 -16.07 -4.18 17.18
N ILE A 80 -15.19 -4.80 18.02
CA ILE A 80 -13.80 -4.38 18.20
C ILE A 80 -12.87 -5.58 18.35
N GLY A 81 -11.70 -5.46 17.75
CA GLY A 81 -10.62 -6.45 17.82
C GLY A 81 -9.25 -5.81 17.68
N VAL A 82 -8.25 -6.60 17.97
CA VAL A 82 -6.84 -6.30 17.70
C VAL A 82 -6.28 -7.37 16.78
N GLY A 83 -5.49 -6.96 15.81
CA GLY A 83 -4.92 -7.89 14.84
C GLY A 83 -3.47 -7.59 14.51
N ALA A 84 -2.85 -8.58 13.90
CA ALA A 84 -1.55 -8.47 13.28
C ALA A 84 -1.58 -9.16 11.91
N MET A 85 -0.84 -8.62 10.96
CA MET A 85 -0.67 -9.19 9.63
C MET A 85 0.82 -9.31 9.30
N GLY A 86 1.18 -10.39 8.63
CA GLY A 86 2.49 -10.56 8.00
C GLY A 86 2.31 -11.05 6.58
N ALA A 87 2.99 -10.41 5.63
CA ALA A 87 2.95 -10.76 4.22
C ALA A 87 4.32 -10.58 3.56
N VAL A 88 4.62 -11.41 2.57
CA VAL A 88 5.81 -11.34 1.74
C VAL A 88 5.41 -11.14 0.28
N SER A 89 6.24 -10.44 -0.47
CA SER A 89 6.04 -10.19 -1.90
C SER A 89 7.18 -10.84 -2.70
N PRO A 90 7.04 -12.11 -3.10
CA PRO A 90 8.06 -12.79 -3.89
C PRO A 90 7.99 -12.44 -5.39
N VAL A 91 6.90 -11.80 -5.83
CA VAL A 91 6.65 -11.51 -7.26
C VAL A 91 6.43 -10.02 -7.44
N HIS A 92 7.22 -9.45 -8.34
CA HIS A 92 7.14 -8.05 -8.76
C HIS A 92 6.88 -8.01 -10.27
N ILE A 93 5.82 -7.32 -10.66
CA ILE A 93 5.39 -7.20 -12.06
C ILE A 93 5.66 -5.77 -12.51
N ASP A 94 6.54 -5.61 -13.50
CA ASP A 94 6.81 -4.30 -14.07
C ASP A 94 5.55 -3.73 -14.74
N THR A 95 5.33 -2.44 -14.60
CA THR A 95 4.19 -1.77 -15.24
C THR A 95 4.50 -1.47 -16.70
N SER A 96 3.45 -1.18 -17.48
CA SER A 96 3.61 -0.76 -18.88
C SER A 96 4.47 0.50 -19.03
N LEU A 97 4.48 1.37 -18.03
CA LEU A 97 5.35 2.56 -18.02
C LEU A 97 6.82 2.14 -17.92
N THR A 98 7.14 1.19 -17.05
CA THR A 98 8.50 0.64 -16.90
C THR A 98 8.97 -0.01 -18.20
N GLU A 99 8.11 -0.81 -18.82
CA GLU A 99 8.40 -1.44 -20.10
C GLU A 99 8.61 -0.41 -21.22
N GLN A 100 7.79 0.66 -21.26
CA GLN A 100 7.96 1.76 -22.22
C GLN A 100 9.26 2.52 -22.02
N VAL A 101 9.66 2.80 -20.78
CA VAL A 101 10.94 3.46 -20.48
C VAL A 101 12.10 2.57 -20.89
N ALA A 102 12.04 1.27 -20.57
CA ALA A 102 13.09 0.33 -20.93
C ALA A 102 13.18 0.05 -22.44
N GLY A 103 11.99 -0.02 -23.11
CA GLY A 103 11.88 -0.35 -24.53
C GLY A 103 12.12 0.82 -25.48
N ASN A 104 11.92 2.07 -25.02
CA ASN A 104 12.19 3.29 -25.80
C ASN A 104 13.70 3.59 -25.91
N SER A 105 14.51 2.55 -25.93
CA SER A 105 15.93 2.64 -26.22
C SER A 105 16.12 3.05 -27.69
N GLN A 106 16.01 4.34 -27.98
CA GLN A 106 16.77 4.94 -29.06
C GLN A 106 18.21 4.39 -29.00
N PRO A 107 18.94 4.31 -30.16
CA PRO A 107 20.28 3.71 -30.18
C PRO A 107 21.03 4.15 -28.93
N PRO A 108 21.72 3.26 -28.23
CA PRO A 108 22.18 3.50 -26.87
C PRO A 108 22.99 4.79 -26.85
N ASN A 109 22.39 5.84 -26.33
CA ASN A 109 23.15 7.04 -26.05
C ASN A 109 24.10 6.63 -24.92
N PRO A 110 25.40 6.47 -25.18
CA PRO A 110 26.38 6.09 -24.17
C PRO A 110 26.40 7.07 -22.99
N ALA A 111 25.68 8.19 -23.14
CA ALA A 111 25.52 9.27 -22.20
C ALA A 111 24.53 8.99 -21.05
N GLN A 112 23.68 8.00 -21.16
CA GLN A 112 22.70 7.71 -20.11
C GLN A 112 23.22 6.65 -19.15
N VAL A 113 23.42 7.05 -17.89
CA VAL A 113 23.76 6.15 -16.78
C VAL A 113 22.77 6.39 -15.65
N PRO A 114 21.99 5.38 -15.24
CA PRO A 114 21.91 4.04 -15.84
C PRO A 114 21.27 4.06 -17.23
N ARG A 115 21.61 3.05 -18.05
CA ARG A 115 20.96 2.91 -19.36
C ARG A 115 19.46 2.68 -19.17
N ARG A 116 18.60 3.22 -20.04
CA ARG A 116 17.15 3.02 -19.99
C ARG A 116 16.74 1.54 -19.91
N ALA A 117 17.45 0.68 -20.60
CA ALA A 117 17.26 -0.77 -20.51
C ALA A 117 17.51 -1.35 -19.11
N ALA A 118 18.28 -0.67 -18.26
CA ALA A 118 18.55 -1.07 -16.88
C ALA A 118 17.53 -0.47 -15.87
N PHE A 119 16.59 0.36 -16.34
CA PHE A 119 15.59 1.01 -15.49
C PHE A 119 14.83 0.03 -14.59
N PRO A 120 14.36 -1.15 -15.06
CA PRO A 120 13.70 -2.13 -14.19
C PRO A 120 14.56 -2.63 -13.02
N GLN A 121 15.88 -2.51 -13.14
CA GLN A 121 16.81 -2.98 -12.11
C GLN A 121 17.00 -1.98 -10.96
N GLN A 122 16.71 -0.69 -11.18
CA GLN A 122 16.86 0.34 -10.16
C GLN A 122 15.58 0.66 -9.39
N ILE A 123 14.42 0.22 -9.89
CA ILE A 123 13.10 0.48 -9.30
C ILE A 123 13.03 -0.06 -7.88
N GLY A 124 12.49 0.75 -6.98
CA GLY A 124 12.18 0.33 -5.62
C GLY A 124 11.13 -0.79 -5.57
N ARG A 125 11.26 -1.71 -4.61
CA ARG A 125 10.37 -2.87 -4.41
C ARG A 125 10.03 -3.04 -2.94
N ARG A 126 8.84 -3.56 -2.66
CA ARG A 126 8.43 -3.93 -1.30
C ARG A 126 8.48 -5.45 -1.19
N ASN A 127 9.37 -5.97 -0.36
CA ASN A 127 9.60 -7.40 -0.25
C ASN A 127 8.72 -8.07 0.81
N TRP A 128 8.42 -7.34 1.88
CA TRP A 128 7.57 -7.83 2.95
C TRP A 128 6.89 -6.68 3.69
N MET A 129 5.80 -7.00 4.37
CA MET A 129 5.08 -6.08 5.25
C MET A 129 4.60 -6.83 6.49
N ALA A 130 4.71 -6.18 7.64
CA ALA A 130 4.10 -6.64 8.89
C ALA A 130 3.39 -5.45 9.54
N ASP A 131 2.24 -5.69 10.16
CA ASP A 131 1.52 -4.63 10.88
C ASP A 131 0.81 -5.15 12.12
N VAL A 132 0.50 -4.19 13.00
CA VAL A 132 -0.40 -4.37 14.14
C VAL A 132 -1.47 -3.30 14.05
N HIS A 133 -2.74 -3.70 14.18
CA HIS A 133 -3.87 -2.80 13.98
C HIS A 133 -5.02 -3.09 14.95
N LEU A 134 -5.83 -2.07 15.15
CA LEU A 134 -7.14 -2.18 15.80
C LEU A 134 -8.21 -2.22 14.73
N THR A 135 -9.14 -3.15 14.84
CA THR A 135 -10.29 -3.32 13.93
C THR A 135 -11.57 -2.89 14.64
N PHE A 136 -12.36 -2.10 13.95
CA PHE A 136 -13.69 -1.67 14.37
C PHE A 136 -14.72 -2.10 13.31
N VAL A 137 -15.83 -2.71 13.74
CA VAL A 137 -16.90 -3.21 12.87
C VAL A 137 -18.18 -2.39 13.09
N PRO A 138 -18.34 -1.26 12.39
CA PRO A 138 -19.47 -0.36 12.59
C PRO A 138 -20.79 -0.88 12.03
N LEU A 139 -20.72 -1.69 10.97
CA LEU A 139 -21.92 -2.12 10.26
C LEU A 139 -21.93 -3.63 10.08
N ARG A 140 -23.10 -4.20 10.35
CA ARG A 140 -23.43 -5.60 10.10
C ARG A 140 -24.74 -5.66 9.34
N GLY A 141 -24.80 -6.54 8.41
CA GLY A 141 -25.96 -6.68 7.57
C GLY A 141 -26.12 -8.08 7.02
N LYS A 142 -27.23 -8.27 6.34
CA LYS A 142 -27.47 -9.43 5.51
C LYS A 142 -27.48 -9.00 4.06
N PHE A 143 -26.67 -9.64 3.28
CA PHE A 143 -26.62 -9.42 1.85
C PHE A 143 -27.46 -10.52 1.17
N ALA A 144 -28.46 -10.13 0.43
CA ALA A 144 -29.27 -11.05 -0.33
C ALA A 144 -29.07 -10.80 -1.82
N LEU A 145 -28.56 -11.79 -2.53
CA LEU A 145 -28.37 -11.75 -3.97
C LEU A 145 -29.41 -12.65 -4.65
N PHE A 146 -30.15 -12.09 -5.61
CA PHE A 146 -31.18 -12.81 -6.39
C PHE A 146 -32.24 -13.56 -5.53
N GLN A 147 -32.52 -13.04 -4.34
CA GLN A 147 -33.48 -13.59 -3.39
C GLN A 147 -33.18 -15.02 -2.86
N SER A 148 -32.13 -15.66 -3.36
CA SER A 148 -31.78 -17.04 -3.02
C SER A 148 -30.47 -17.18 -2.25
N LEU A 149 -29.52 -16.31 -2.49
CA LEU A 149 -28.22 -16.30 -1.80
C LEU A 149 -28.25 -15.25 -0.68
N VAL A 150 -28.38 -15.69 0.56
CA VAL A 150 -28.30 -14.81 1.73
C VAL A 150 -27.00 -15.10 2.46
N ALA A 151 -26.17 -14.06 2.63
CA ALA A 151 -24.95 -14.13 3.40
C ALA A 151 -24.94 -13.02 4.46
N ASP A 152 -24.44 -13.33 5.64
CA ASP A 152 -24.16 -12.31 6.65
C ASP A 152 -22.89 -11.55 6.23
N LEU A 153 -22.91 -10.23 6.38
CA LEU A 153 -21.87 -9.30 5.94
C LEU A 153 -21.47 -8.40 7.10
N ASP A 154 -20.17 -8.28 7.33
CA ASP A 154 -19.58 -7.28 8.19
C ASP A 154 -18.77 -6.28 7.37
N PHE A 155 -18.95 -4.99 7.64
CA PHE A 155 -18.05 -3.93 7.21
C PHE A 155 -17.14 -3.56 8.36
N SER A 156 -15.84 -3.56 8.14
CA SER A 156 -14.82 -3.21 9.13
C SER A 156 -13.96 -2.07 8.65
N ILE A 157 -13.49 -1.26 9.59
CA ILE A 157 -12.41 -0.29 9.39
C ILE A 157 -11.30 -0.61 10.38
N PHE A 158 -10.06 -0.36 9.99
CA PHE A 158 -8.94 -0.61 10.88
C PHE A 158 -7.89 0.48 10.73
N ALA A 159 -7.09 0.65 11.79
CA ALA A 159 -5.95 1.55 11.82
C ALA A 159 -4.86 0.99 12.73
N GLY A 160 -3.60 1.25 12.39
CA GLY A 160 -2.46 0.74 13.13
C GLY A 160 -1.12 1.24 12.62
N ALA A 161 -0.07 0.48 12.92
CA ALA A 161 1.29 0.75 12.48
C ALA A 161 1.83 -0.44 11.68
N ALA A 162 2.52 -0.14 10.60
CA ALA A 162 3.14 -1.12 9.71
C ALA A 162 4.65 -0.94 9.63
N PHE A 163 5.34 -2.06 9.46
CA PHE A 163 6.75 -2.19 9.13
C PHE A 163 6.84 -2.73 7.72
N VAL A 164 7.48 -2.02 6.82
CA VAL A 164 7.58 -2.39 5.41
C VAL A 164 9.04 -2.55 5.03
N GLY A 165 9.41 -3.74 4.62
CA GLY A 165 10.73 -4.03 4.06
C GLY A 165 10.78 -3.58 2.61
N VAL A 166 11.52 -2.51 2.34
CA VAL A 166 11.71 -1.95 1.00
C VAL A 166 13.13 -2.17 0.53
N GLU A 167 13.29 -2.46 -0.74
CA GLU A 167 14.55 -2.36 -1.46
C GLU A 167 14.53 -1.10 -2.30
N GLU A 168 15.44 -0.20 -2.02
CA GLU A 168 15.66 1.04 -2.78
C GLU A 168 17.04 1.00 -3.42
N ARG A 169 17.28 1.90 -4.38
CA ARG A 169 18.63 2.11 -4.91
C ARG A 169 19.62 2.39 -3.78
N ALA A 170 20.79 1.74 -3.81
CA ALA A 170 21.78 1.85 -2.76
C ALA A 170 22.69 3.05 -2.96
N ASP A 171 23.24 3.56 -1.86
CA ASP A 171 24.40 4.44 -1.88
C ASP A 171 25.59 3.70 -2.44
N THR A 172 26.27 4.30 -3.42
CA THR A 172 27.47 3.70 -4.02
C THR A 172 28.55 4.74 -4.22
N THR A 173 29.78 4.30 -4.05
CA THR A 173 30.97 5.12 -4.35
C THR A 173 31.86 4.35 -5.31
N LEU A 174 32.17 4.95 -6.45
CA LEU A 174 33.03 4.35 -7.48
C LEU A 174 34.48 4.78 -7.32
N ALA A 175 35.39 3.85 -7.63
CA ALA A 175 36.80 4.16 -7.75
C ALA A 175 37.05 5.10 -8.95
N ALA A 176 38.19 5.79 -8.93
CA ALA A 176 38.55 6.77 -9.94
C ALA A 176 38.73 6.16 -11.35
N ASP A 177 39.12 4.91 -11.39
CA ASP A 177 39.45 4.11 -12.57
C ASP A 177 38.32 3.13 -12.96
N ALA A 178 37.13 3.30 -12.39
CA ALA A 178 36.01 2.40 -12.63
C ALA A 178 35.64 2.34 -14.12
N SER A 179 35.45 1.13 -14.62
CA SER A 179 35.00 0.90 -16.00
C SER A 179 33.54 1.38 -16.19
N PRO A 180 33.13 1.69 -17.43
CA PRO A 180 31.72 2.03 -17.72
C PRO A 180 30.71 0.96 -17.27
N GLU A 181 31.11 -0.32 -17.29
CA GLU A 181 30.27 -1.41 -16.79
C GLU A 181 30.17 -1.42 -15.27
N ALA A 182 31.23 -1.12 -14.55
CA ALA A 182 31.22 -0.96 -13.11
C ALA A 182 30.32 0.22 -12.70
N LEU A 183 30.36 1.33 -13.44
CA LEU A 183 29.48 2.47 -13.27
C LEU A 183 28.01 2.08 -13.47
N ASN A 184 27.67 1.43 -14.58
CA ASN A 184 26.30 0.96 -14.82
C ASN A 184 25.81 0.04 -13.71
N ARG A 185 26.64 -0.88 -13.25
CA ARG A 185 26.31 -1.82 -12.18
C ARG A 185 26.07 -1.12 -10.86
N SER A 186 26.87 -0.14 -10.50
CA SER A 186 26.70 0.62 -9.26
C SER A 186 25.39 1.40 -9.25
N GLN A 187 24.92 1.86 -10.41
CA GLN A 187 23.69 2.61 -10.52
C GLN A 187 22.43 1.76 -10.33
N THR A 188 22.54 0.44 -10.44
CA THR A 188 21.44 -0.52 -10.29
C THR A 188 21.50 -1.32 -8.99
N THR A 189 22.51 -1.08 -8.15
CA THR A 189 22.63 -1.72 -6.84
C THR A 189 21.49 -1.25 -5.92
N ARG A 190 20.90 -2.19 -5.18
CA ARG A 190 19.85 -1.92 -4.21
C ARG A 190 20.29 -2.24 -2.78
N ALA A 191 19.71 -1.55 -1.82
CA ALA A 191 19.87 -1.82 -0.40
C ALA A 191 18.49 -1.98 0.25
N SER A 192 18.42 -2.86 1.25
CA SER A 192 17.21 -3.09 2.01
C SER A 192 17.09 -2.11 3.15
N ARG A 193 15.88 -1.60 3.37
CA ARG A 193 15.53 -0.72 4.48
C ARG A 193 14.15 -1.13 5.05
N VAL A 194 13.96 -0.89 6.32
CA VAL A 194 12.64 -1.01 6.96
C VAL A 194 12.04 0.38 7.10
N ALA A 195 10.87 0.59 6.49
CA ALA A 195 10.07 1.79 6.67
C ALA A 195 9.01 1.53 7.74
N ILE A 196 8.80 2.51 8.62
CA ILE A 196 7.71 2.50 9.61
C ILE A 196 6.65 3.47 9.11
N ALA A 197 5.40 3.03 9.07
CA ALA A 197 4.31 3.80 8.50
C ALA A 197 3.01 3.59 9.27
N PRO A 198 2.10 4.57 9.31
CA PRO A 198 0.73 4.29 9.68
C PRO A 198 0.10 3.36 8.64
N THR A 199 -0.82 2.50 9.09
CA THR A 199 -1.65 1.69 8.19
C THR A 199 -3.11 1.89 8.56
N PHE A 200 -3.96 1.97 7.56
CA PHE A 200 -5.41 2.08 7.75
C PHE A 200 -6.14 1.55 6.53
N GLY A 201 -7.39 1.20 6.73
CA GLY A 201 -8.18 0.67 5.63
C GLY A 201 -9.58 0.26 6.03
N ALA A 202 -10.24 -0.41 5.10
CA ALA A 202 -11.58 -0.94 5.27
C ALA A 202 -11.70 -2.33 4.68
N GLY A 203 -12.55 -3.15 5.26
CA GLY A 203 -12.77 -4.52 4.84
C GLY A 203 -14.23 -4.93 4.82
N LEU A 204 -14.52 -5.90 3.97
CA LEU A 204 -15.80 -6.59 3.88
C LEU A 204 -15.58 -8.07 4.18
N THR A 205 -16.36 -8.60 5.11
CA THR A 205 -16.31 -10.02 5.48
C THR A 205 -17.66 -10.65 5.21
N PHE A 206 -17.70 -11.66 4.34
CA PHE A 206 -18.89 -12.43 3.98
C PHE A 206 -18.83 -13.80 4.66
N TYR A 207 -19.78 -14.09 5.55
CA TYR A 207 -19.82 -15.36 6.26
C TYR A 207 -20.48 -16.44 5.39
N ILE A 208 -19.71 -17.49 5.07
CA ILE A 208 -20.22 -18.68 4.36
C ILE A 208 -20.90 -19.61 5.36
N ASN A 209 -20.29 -19.75 6.55
CA ASN A 209 -20.82 -20.56 7.61
C ASN A 209 -20.33 -20.04 8.98
N ARG A 210 -20.59 -20.81 10.07
CA ARG A 210 -20.29 -20.40 11.46
C ARG A 210 -18.80 -20.20 11.76
N PHE A 211 -17.90 -20.73 10.92
CA PHE A 211 -16.45 -20.66 11.15
C PHE A 211 -15.64 -20.24 9.93
N LEU A 212 -16.28 -20.12 8.77
CA LEU A 212 -15.60 -19.78 7.50
C LEU A 212 -16.23 -18.52 6.90
N ALA A 213 -15.38 -17.58 6.49
CA ALA A 213 -15.80 -16.37 5.82
C ALA A 213 -14.81 -15.99 4.69
N LEU A 214 -15.27 -15.24 3.70
CA LEU A 214 -14.44 -14.56 2.71
C LEU A 214 -14.18 -13.14 3.18
N ASN A 215 -12.96 -12.70 3.04
CA ASN A 215 -12.53 -11.36 3.41
C ASN A 215 -11.95 -10.63 2.22
N PHE A 216 -12.41 -9.39 2.02
CA PHE A 216 -11.89 -8.44 1.04
C PHE A 216 -11.48 -7.20 1.81
N GLU A 217 -10.26 -6.70 1.60
CA GLU A 217 -9.75 -5.57 2.34
C GLU A 217 -8.97 -4.62 1.43
N TYR A 218 -9.24 -3.35 1.59
CA TYR A 218 -8.42 -2.27 1.06
C TYR A 218 -7.57 -1.70 2.18
N ARG A 219 -6.27 -1.56 1.92
CA ARG A 219 -5.27 -1.09 2.88
C ARG A 219 -4.41 0.01 2.26
N ALA A 220 -4.20 1.07 3.01
CA ALA A 220 -3.27 2.13 2.66
C ALA A 220 -2.17 2.22 3.73
N THR A 221 -0.94 2.39 3.27
CA THR A 221 0.25 2.47 4.12
C THR A 221 1.15 3.60 3.59
N PRO A 222 0.87 4.87 3.95
CA PRO A 222 1.64 6.00 3.44
C PRO A 222 3.02 6.09 4.09
N PHE A 223 4.07 6.12 3.25
CA PHE A 223 5.44 6.41 3.67
C PHE A 223 6.26 6.93 2.50
N SER A 224 7.41 7.56 2.83
CA SER A 224 8.32 8.10 1.83
C SER A 224 9.38 7.08 1.45
N TRP A 225 9.54 6.86 0.14
CA TRP A 225 10.54 5.98 -0.41
C TRP A 225 10.88 6.33 -1.86
N ASN A 226 12.00 5.82 -2.37
CA ASN A 226 12.43 6.04 -3.74
C ASN A 226 11.88 4.94 -4.65
N THR A 227 10.77 5.21 -5.30
CA THR A 227 10.09 4.26 -6.17
C THR A 227 10.77 4.10 -7.53
N SER A 228 11.35 5.18 -8.05
CA SER A 228 11.95 5.23 -9.40
C SER A 228 13.43 4.85 -9.43
N GLY A 229 14.10 4.84 -8.28
CA GLY A 229 15.54 4.71 -8.19
C GLY A 229 16.30 5.93 -8.73
N THR A 230 15.66 7.09 -8.88
CA THR A 230 16.32 8.33 -9.27
C THR A 230 17.10 8.93 -8.11
N ASP A 231 18.22 9.56 -8.43
CA ASP A 231 19.07 10.33 -7.53
C ASP A 231 19.16 11.74 -8.11
N GLU A 232 18.62 12.73 -7.40
CA GLU A 232 18.61 14.13 -7.85
C GLU A 232 20.03 14.72 -7.94
N SER A 233 20.97 14.19 -7.17
CA SER A 233 22.37 14.58 -7.25
C SER A 233 23.09 13.97 -8.44
N SER A 234 22.45 13.01 -9.13
CA SER A 234 23.06 12.29 -10.25
C SER A 234 23.32 13.20 -11.45
N VAL A 235 24.28 12.78 -12.26
CA VAL A 235 24.65 13.48 -13.50
C VAL A 235 23.49 13.57 -14.48
N GLU A 236 22.63 12.58 -14.48
CA GLU A 236 21.47 12.50 -15.37
C GLU A 236 20.51 13.67 -15.17
N ASN A 237 20.18 14.02 -13.94
CA ASN A 237 19.33 15.15 -13.62
C ASN A 237 20.00 16.50 -13.96
N ARG A 238 21.29 16.62 -13.74
CA ARG A 238 22.02 17.86 -14.06
C ARG A 238 22.12 18.12 -15.56
N CYS A 239 22.27 17.08 -16.37
CA CYS A 239 22.25 17.22 -17.83
C CYS A 239 20.85 17.49 -18.39
N GLY A 240 19.80 16.91 -17.80
CA GLY A 240 18.41 17.10 -18.22
C GLY A 240 17.85 18.48 -17.86
N LEU A 241 18.16 18.98 -16.66
CA LEU A 241 17.66 20.26 -16.15
C LEU A 241 18.39 21.48 -16.73
N ALA A 242 19.66 21.35 -17.10
CA ALA A 242 20.45 22.50 -17.53
C ALA A 242 20.25 22.89 -18.99
N GLY A 243 19.55 22.09 -19.82
CA GLY A 243 19.35 22.38 -21.24
C GLY A 243 20.64 22.66 -22.01
N THR A 244 21.80 22.31 -21.42
CA THR A 244 23.10 22.68 -21.94
C THR A 244 23.62 21.65 -22.94
N ALA A 245 24.00 22.14 -24.11
CA ALA A 245 24.66 21.39 -25.18
C ALA A 245 25.97 20.67 -24.74
N SER A 246 26.39 20.83 -23.48
CA SER A 246 27.64 20.31 -22.94
C SER A 246 27.63 18.80 -22.62
N CYS A 247 26.48 18.14 -22.73
CA CYS A 247 26.37 16.67 -22.56
C CYS A 247 26.53 15.89 -23.87
N ALA A 248 26.92 16.53 -24.96
CA ALA A 248 26.99 15.94 -26.31
C ALA A 248 28.18 14.98 -26.56
N GLY A 249 29.13 14.87 -25.65
CA GLY A 249 30.31 14.01 -25.83
C GLY A 249 30.52 13.06 -24.63
N PHE A 250 29.67 12.08 -24.47
CA PHE A 250 29.60 11.31 -23.22
C PHE A 250 30.74 10.32 -22.96
N SER A 251 31.40 9.78 -23.96
CA SER A 251 32.59 8.96 -23.74
C SER A 251 33.71 9.76 -23.09
N ASP A 252 33.89 11.01 -23.53
CA ASP A 252 34.79 11.95 -22.93
C ASP A 252 34.29 12.54 -21.63
N TYR A 253 32.95 12.64 -21.50
CA TYR A 253 32.29 13.13 -20.32
C TYR A 253 32.40 12.18 -19.12
N VAL A 254 32.16 10.88 -19.31
CA VAL A 254 32.34 9.89 -18.23
C VAL A 254 33.78 9.88 -17.74
N SER A 255 34.76 9.81 -18.66
CA SER A 255 36.15 9.77 -18.27
C SER A 255 36.64 11.08 -17.65
N THR A 256 36.27 12.22 -18.23
CA THR A 256 36.74 13.53 -17.78
C THR A 256 35.97 14.08 -16.62
N TYR A 257 34.66 13.87 -16.59
CA TYR A 257 33.78 14.44 -15.59
C TYR A 257 33.82 13.69 -14.25
N PHE A 258 33.82 12.36 -14.30
CA PHE A 258 33.95 11.52 -13.11
C PHE A 258 35.39 11.50 -12.56
N GLN A 259 36.41 11.68 -13.40
CA GLN A 259 37.81 11.80 -12.94
C GLN A 259 38.11 13.13 -12.26
N ARG A 260 37.49 14.23 -12.72
CA ARG A 260 37.73 15.57 -12.17
C ARG A 260 36.98 15.87 -10.87
N ASP A 261 35.85 15.24 -10.63
CA ASP A 261 35.04 15.52 -9.43
C ASP A 261 34.69 14.22 -8.68
N PRO A 262 35.41 13.88 -7.62
CA PRO A 262 35.16 12.69 -6.82
C PRO A 262 33.74 12.61 -6.23
N SER A 263 33.09 13.76 -5.97
CA SER A 263 31.74 13.79 -5.41
C SER A 263 30.69 13.21 -6.36
N ARG A 264 30.98 13.18 -7.65
CA ARG A 264 30.08 12.70 -8.70
C ARG A 264 30.15 11.19 -8.93
N ARG A 265 31.12 10.51 -8.30
CA ARG A 265 31.24 9.05 -8.30
C ARG A 265 30.39 8.39 -7.25
N ARG A 266 29.63 9.19 -6.53
CA ARG A 266 28.83 8.74 -5.41
C ARG A 266 27.35 8.90 -5.77
N THR A 267 26.59 7.82 -5.62
CA THR A 267 25.14 7.84 -5.55
C THR A 267 24.77 7.97 -4.07
N VAL A 268 23.97 8.96 -3.74
CA VAL A 268 23.51 9.20 -2.36
C VAL A 268 22.01 9.33 -2.40
N ILE A 269 21.33 8.32 -1.87
CA ILE A 269 19.86 8.35 -1.74
C ILE A 269 19.51 9.02 -0.41
N ASP A 270 19.09 10.24 -0.49
CA ASP A 270 18.71 11.05 0.66
C ASP A 270 17.19 11.27 0.76
N SER A 271 16.78 12.20 1.64
CA SER A 271 15.37 12.52 1.83
C SER A 271 14.73 13.22 0.63
N ASN A 272 15.52 13.87 -0.24
CA ASN A 272 15.02 14.59 -1.42
C ASN A 272 14.65 13.61 -2.53
N ASP A 273 15.33 12.46 -2.58
CA ASP A 273 15.04 11.39 -3.55
C ASP A 273 13.83 10.54 -3.17
N ARG A 274 13.31 10.70 -1.96
CA ARG A 274 12.17 9.94 -1.43
C ARG A 274 10.90 10.75 -1.47
N SER A 275 9.94 10.29 -2.24
CA SER A 275 8.61 10.89 -2.32
C SER A 275 7.60 10.15 -1.46
N LEU A 276 6.65 10.90 -0.86
CA LEU A 276 5.54 10.31 -0.13
C LEU A 276 4.62 9.56 -1.10
N SER A 277 4.43 8.27 -0.85
CA SER A 277 3.53 7.41 -1.60
C SER A 277 2.48 6.79 -0.67
N PHE A 278 1.25 6.68 -1.14
CA PHE A 278 0.14 6.12 -0.36
C PHE A 278 0.21 4.60 -0.23
N ASN A 279 0.95 3.93 -1.10
CA ASN A 279 1.19 2.47 -1.07
C ASN A 279 -0.08 1.67 -0.75
N GLN A 280 -0.99 1.65 -1.69
CA GLN A 280 -2.30 1.02 -1.55
C GLN A 280 -2.20 -0.46 -1.90
N MET A 281 -3.00 -1.28 -1.22
CA MET A 281 -3.08 -2.71 -1.46
C MET A 281 -4.52 -3.17 -1.33
N PHE A 282 -4.93 -4.06 -2.21
CA PHE A 282 -6.18 -4.82 -2.08
C PHE A 282 -5.85 -6.26 -1.73
N THR A 283 -6.50 -6.81 -0.71
CA THR A 283 -6.31 -8.20 -0.30
C THR A 283 -7.61 -8.98 -0.37
N PHE A 284 -7.46 -10.24 -0.71
CA PHE A 284 -8.48 -11.26 -0.66
C PHE A 284 -8.00 -12.39 0.26
N GLY A 285 -8.87 -12.90 1.14
CA GLY A 285 -8.52 -13.97 2.04
C GLY A 285 -9.70 -14.83 2.46
N ILE A 286 -9.38 -15.99 3.00
CA ILE A 286 -10.35 -16.90 3.59
C ILE A 286 -10.15 -16.87 5.09
N THR A 287 -11.15 -16.37 5.82
CA THR A 287 -11.08 -16.24 7.28
C THR A 287 -11.63 -17.49 7.96
N ILE A 288 -10.84 -18.04 8.86
CA ILE A 288 -11.22 -19.16 9.74
C ILE A 288 -11.37 -18.61 11.15
N LEU A 289 -12.56 -18.81 11.75
CA LEU A 289 -12.91 -18.32 13.07
C LEU A 289 -12.81 -19.44 14.11
N LEU A 290 -12.05 -19.21 15.16
CA LEU A 290 -11.80 -20.16 16.23
C LEU A 290 -12.25 -19.58 17.60
N PRO A 291 -12.94 -20.33 18.46
CA PRO A 291 -13.52 -21.67 18.24
C PRO A 291 -14.60 -21.68 17.16
N THR A 292 -14.89 -22.85 16.58
CA THR A 292 -15.79 -23.01 15.43
C THR A 292 -17.25 -22.69 15.70
N SER A 293 -17.67 -22.68 16.95
CA SER A 293 -19.04 -22.35 17.38
C SER A 293 -19.12 -20.89 17.82
N PRO A 294 -19.97 -20.06 17.16
CA PRO A 294 -20.19 -18.67 17.57
C PRO A 294 -21.05 -18.59 18.83
N ARG A 295 -20.95 -17.47 19.55
CA ARG A 295 -21.89 -17.15 20.62
C ARG A 295 -23.21 -16.66 20.02
N ILE A 296 -24.32 -17.04 20.64
CA ILE A 296 -25.64 -16.54 20.29
C ILE A 296 -25.97 -15.46 21.31
N GLY A 297 -26.17 -14.25 20.86
CA GLY A 297 -26.62 -13.14 21.71
C GLY A 297 -28.05 -13.35 22.23
N PRO A 298 -28.39 -12.68 23.31
CA PRO A 298 -29.74 -12.74 23.92
C PRO A 298 -30.82 -12.18 23.02
#